data_73e4dc7042c3a06cca3060584f62d022
#
_entry.id   73e4dc7042c3a06cca3060584f62d022
#
_cell.length_a   1.000
_cell.length_b   1.000
_cell.length_c   1.000
_cell.angle_alpha   90.00
_cell.angle_beta   90.00
_cell.angle_gamma   90.00
#
_symmetry.space_group_name_H-M   'P 1'
#
loop_
_entity.id
_entity.type
_entity.pdbx_description
1 polymer ?
#
loop_
_entity_poly.entity_id
_entity_poly.type
_entity_poly.pdbx_seq_one_letter_code
_entity_poly.pdbx_strand_id
1 'polypeptide(L)'
;LASQVVADSKGNRHLLVAAKVPATGLSVISVKAGGKAVAMAEKDANTIENSVYKLSVDKAGNISSIVDKRNGKQLVAAGKSVGLVVFDDCKSEAWPAWEILKPTLDKEPVNVDANVSVKLIEDGALRKTLRVTKTYGDSKFAQYIRLYEGGLADRIDVYNEVDWHSLNSLLKVNFPLNVSNEK
;
A
#
# COMPACT_ATOMS: atom_id res chain seq x y z
N LEU A 1 21.80 -0.80 -16.60
CA LEU A 1 20.59 -1.24 -15.92
C LEU A 1 19.69 -0.03 -15.62
N ALA A 2 18.38 -0.18 -15.74
CA ALA A 2 17.45 0.85 -15.32
C ALA A 2 17.57 1.04 -13.81
N SER A 3 17.62 2.29 -13.36
CA SER A 3 17.80 2.64 -11.95
C SER A 3 17.01 3.89 -11.56
N GLN A 4 16.72 4.02 -10.28
CA GLN A 4 16.00 5.14 -9.70
C GLN A 4 16.51 5.40 -8.28
N VAL A 5 16.75 6.67 -7.94
CA VAL A 5 17.03 7.05 -6.54
C VAL A 5 15.70 7.24 -5.82
N VAL A 6 15.58 6.64 -4.65
CA VAL A 6 14.41 6.72 -3.77
C VAL A 6 14.86 7.12 -2.36
N ALA A 7 13.92 7.57 -1.52
CA ALA A 7 14.17 7.76 -0.10
C ALA A 7 13.31 6.82 0.75
N ASP A 8 13.81 6.41 1.91
CA ASP A 8 13.01 5.76 2.93
C ASP A 8 12.23 6.78 3.78
N SER A 9 11.43 6.32 4.74
CA SER A 9 10.66 7.16 5.65
C SER A 9 11.52 8.06 6.56
N LYS A 10 12.82 7.74 6.70
CA LYS A 10 13.81 8.51 7.46
C LYS A 10 14.59 9.50 6.59
N GLY A 11 14.32 9.54 5.27
CA GLY A 11 15.01 10.41 4.31
C GLY A 11 16.34 9.85 3.80
N ASN A 12 16.74 8.62 4.15
CA ASN A 12 17.94 8.01 3.60
C ASN A 12 17.71 7.66 2.13
N ARG A 13 18.73 7.92 1.31
CA ARG A 13 18.65 7.66 -0.12
C ARG A 13 19.12 6.24 -0.44
N HIS A 14 18.37 5.58 -1.31
CA HIS A 14 18.63 4.25 -1.82
C HIS A 14 18.60 4.26 -3.35
N LEU A 15 19.45 3.44 -3.97
CA LEU A 15 19.41 3.21 -5.40
C LEU A 15 18.61 1.93 -5.69
N LEU A 16 17.44 2.08 -6.30
CA LEU A 16 16.71 0.96 -6.89
C LEU A 16 17.35 0.61 -8.23
N VAL A 17 17.58 -0.67 -8.48
CA VAL A 17 18.14 -1.18 -9.72
C VAL A 17 17.29 -2.35 -10.21
N ALA A 18 16.84 -2.31 -11.47
CA ALA A 18 16.21 -3.46 -12.10
C ALA A 18 17.31 -4.44 -12.55
N ALA A 19 17.47 -5.52 -11.79
CA ALA A 19 18.45 -6.56 -12.07
C ALA A 19 17.78 -7.92 -12.29
N LYS A 20 18.27 -8.67 -13.25
CA LYS A 20 17.91 -10.07 -13.46
C LYS A 20 19.00 -10.93 -12.84
N VAL A 21 18.66 -11.72 -11.84
CA VAL A 21 19.56 -12.64 -11.15
C VAL A 21 19.15 -14.06 -11.52
N PRO A 22 20.10 -14.94 -11.91
CA PRO A 22 19.78 -16.34 -12.18
C PRO A 22 19.34 -17.06 -10.90
N ALA A 23 18.48 -18.06 -11.04
CA ALA A 23 18.13 -18.94 -9.93
C ALA A 23 19.39 -19.64 -9.40
N THR A 24 19.56 -19.66 -8.07
CA THR A 24 20.74 -20.25 -7.39
C THR A 24 22.11 -19.73 -7.86
N GLY A 25 22.13 -18.51 -8.40
CA GLY A 25 23.34 -17.89 -8.93
C GLY A 25 23.60 -16.47 -8.40
N LEU A 26 24.70 -15.87 -8.86
CA LEU A 26 25.12 -14.52 -8.51
C LEU A 26 25.17 -13.65 -9.76
N SER A 27 24.86 -12.37 -9.59
CA SER A 27 25.10 -11.33 -10.59
C SER A 27 25.88 -10.19 -9.94
N VAL A 28 26.94 -9.73 -10.61
CA VAL A 28 27.73 -8.59 -10.14
C VAL A 28 27.19 -7.32 -10.81
N ILE A 29 26.88 -6.32 -10.00
CA ILE A 29 26.42 -5.01 -10.45
C ILE A 29 27.42 -3.97 -10.00
N SER A 30 28.00 -3.22 -10.94
CA SER A 30 28.88 -2.09 -10.63
C SER A 30 28.07 -0.81 -10.54
N VAL A 31 28.22 -0.08 -9.43
CA VAL A 31 27.62 1.24 -9.23
C VAL A 31 28.70 2.30 -9.41
N LYS A 32 28.47 3.25 -10.32
CA LYS A 32 29.35 4.40 -10.50
C LYS A 32 28.65 5.66 -9.99
N ALA A 33 29.38 6.50 -9.28
CA ALA A 33 28.90 7.83 -8.92
C ALA A 33 28.70 8.66 -10.20
N GLY A 34 27.53 9.28 -10.34
CA GLY A 34 27.19 10.12 -11.49
C GLY A 34 25.68 10.14 -11.72
N GLY A 35 25.22 11.09 -12.52
CA GLY A 35 23.81 11.27 -12.83
C GLY A 35 23.18 12.46 -12.09
N LYS A 36 22.08 12.97 -12.62
CA LYS A 36 21.30 14.04 -11.98
C LYS A 36 20.44 13.43 -10.88
N ALA A 37 20.54 13.95 -9.66
CA ALA A 37 19.57 13.65 -8.62
C ALA A 37 18.20 14.16 -9.08
N VAL A 38 17.21 13.27 -9.18
CA VAL A 38 15.81 13.67 -9.36
C VAL A 38 15.33 14.18 -8.02
N ALA A 39 14.90 15.43 -7.96
CA ALA A 39 14.27 15.99 -6.76
C ALA A 39 12.99 15.21 -6.48
N MET A 40 12.92 14.60 -5.31
CA MET A 40 11.71 13.93 -4.83
C MET A 40 10.80 15.00 -4.21
N ALA A 41 10.03 15.69 -5.05
CA ALA A 41 9.04 16.65 -4.59
C ALA A 41 7.72 15.93 -4.33
N GLU A 42 7.17 16.08 -3.12
CA GLU A 42 5.82 15.64 -2.82
C GLU A 42 4.82 16.44 -3.65
N LYS A 43 3.90 15.75 -4.32
CA LYS A 43 2.83 16.35 -5.13
C LYS A 43 1.48 15.88 -4.64
N ASP A 44 0.49 16.75 -4.72
CA ASP A 44 -0.90 16.35 -4.53
C ASP A 44 -1.33 15.49 -5.73
N ALA A 45 -1.49 14.20 -5.47
CA ALA A 45 -2.00 13.24 -6.44
C ALA A 45 -2.60 12.05 -5.70
N ASN A 46 -3.65 11.49 -6.28
CA ASN A 46 -4.36 10.34 -5.74
C ASN A 46 -4.38 9.15 -6.71
N THR A 47 -3.67 9.24 -7.81
CA THR A 47 -3.63 8.20 -8.84
C THR A 47 -2.20 7.96 -9.27
N ILE A 48 -1.84 6.68 -9.39
CA ILE A 48 -0.60 6.21 -10.00
C ILE A 48 -0.91 5.12 -11.02
N GLU A 49 -0.07 5.02 -12.04
CA GLU A 49 -0.18 3.94 -13.01
C GLU A 49 1.18 3.46 -13.47
N ASN A 50 1.23 2.19 -13.86
CA ASN A 50 2.35 1.56 -14.54
C ASN A 50 1.88 0.92 -15.85
N SER A 51 2.72 0.08 -16.45
CA SER A 51 2.38 -0.64 -17.68
C SER A 51 1.19 -1.61 -17.51
N VAL A 52 0.91 -2.10 -16.29
CA VAL A 52 -0.10 -3.12 -16.00
C VAL A 52 -1.33 -2.56 -15.29
N TYR A 53 -1.14 -1.72 -14.28
CA TYR A 53 -2.24 -1.23 -13.44
C TYR A 53 -2.38 0.29 -13.47
N LYS A 54 -3.63 0.74 -13.33
CA LYS A 54 -3.97 2.10 -12.92
C LYS A 54 -4.70 2.02 -11.58
N LEU A 55 -4.15 2.69 -10.55
CA LEU A 55 -4.65 2.65 -9.18
C LEU A 55 -5.01 4.05 -8.72
N SER A 56 -6.18 4.19 -8.08
CA SER A 56 -6.65 5.45 -7.50
C SER A 56 -7.04 5.28 -6.05
N VAL A 57 -6.78 6.33 -5.27
CA VAL A 57 -7.11 6.44 -3.84
C VAL A 57 -8.19 7.50 -3.67
N ASP A 58 -9.19 7.23 -2.83
CA ASP A 58 -10.29 8.16 -2.53
C ASP A 58 -9.91 9.19 -1.44
N LYS A 59 -10.87 10.05 -1.09
CA LYS A 59 -10.68 11.09 -0.06
C LYS A 59 -10.52 10.53 1.35
N ALA A 60 -10.98 9.30 1.60
CA ALA A 60 -10.79 8.57 2.85
C ALA A 60 -9.42 7.87 2.90
N GLY A 61 -8.59 8.04 1.87
CA GLY A 61 -7.28 7.42 1.78
C GLY A 61 -7.35 5.91 1.53
N ASN A 62 -8.43 5.40 0.95
CA ASN A 62 -8.59 3.99 0.61
C ASN A 62 -8.42 3.78 -0.89
N ILE A 63 -7.94 2.61 -1.30
CA ILE A 63 -7.82 2.30 -2.73
C ILE A 63 -9.23 2.05 -3.29
N SER A 64 -9.73 3.01 -4.05
CA SER A 64 -11.09 2.97 -4.63
C SER A 64 -11.14 2.34 -6.02
N SER A 65 -10.01 2.25 -6.70
CA SER A 65 -9.94 1.69 -8.04
C SER A 65 -8.60 1.02 -8.29
N ILE A 66 -8.64 -0.17 -8.87
CA ILE A 66 -7.50 -0.87 -9.46
C ILE A 66 -7.97 -1.40 -10.80
N VAL A 67 -7.54 -0.79 -11.88
CA VAL A 67 -7.84 -1.24 -13.24
C VAL A 67 -6.66 -2.04 -13.78
N ASP A 68 -6.90 -3.29 -14.15
CA ASP A 68 -5.94 -4.09 -14.91
C ASP A 68 -6.00 -3.65 -16.40
N LYS A 69 -4.96 -2.96 -16.84
CA LYS A 69 -4.87 -2.38 -18.19
C LYS A 69 -4.78 -3.44 -19.30
N ARG A 70 -4.41 -4.69 -18.97
CA ARG A 70 -4.30 -5.78 -19.93
C ARG A 70 -5.66 -6.25 -20.48
N ASN A 71 -6.71 -6.09 -19.67
CA ASN A 71 -8.06 -6.56 -19.99
C ASN A 71 -9.17 -5.56 -19.64
N GLY A 72 -8.83 -4.39 -19.09
CA GLY A 72 -9.75 -3.34 -18.68
C GLY A 72 -10.60 -3.66 -17.42
N LYS A 73 -10.29 -4.74 -16.70
CA LYS A 73 -11.07 -5.14 -15.53
C LYS A 73 -10.82 -4.22 -14.33
N GLN A 74 -11.91 -3.77 -13.70
CA GLN A 74 -11.87 -3.15 -12.39
C GLN A 74 -11.85 -4.24 -11.32
N LEU A 75 -10.80 -4.25 -10.49
CA LEU A 75 -10.58 -5.29 -9.48
C LEU A 75 -11.26 -4.98 -8.14
N VAL A 76 -11.53 -3.72 -7.83
CA VAL A 76 -12.28 -3.32 -6.63
C VAL A 76 -13.78 -3.36 -6.95
N ALA A 77 -14.59 -3.92 -6.06
CA ALA A 77 -16.03 -3.99 -6.24
C ALA A 77 -16.67 -2.59 -6.31
N ALA A 78 -17.69 -2.44 -7.14
CA ALA A 78 -18.36 -1.16 -7.35
C ALA A 78 -18.88 -0.54 -6.03
N GLY A 79 -18.58 0.75 -5.83
CA GLY A 79 -18.99 1.49 -4.61
C GLY A 79 -18.25 1.06 -3.34
N LYS A 80 -17.20 0.26 -3.45
CA LYS A 80 -16.35 -0.19 -2.33
C LYS A 80 -14.92 0.33 -2.49
N SER A 81 -14.13 0.20 -1.41
CA SER A 81 -12.68 0.52 -1.44
C SER A 81 -11.90 -0.43 -0.52
N VAL A 82 -10.63 -0.68 -0.89
CA VAL A 82 -9.68 -1.44 -0.07
C VAL A 82 -9.09 -0.49 0.97
N GLY A 83 -9.23 -0.83 2.24
CA GLY A 83 -8.78 0.06 3.31
C GLY A 83 -8.62 -0.62 4.66
N LEU A 84 -8.10 0.16 5.60
CA LEU A 84 -7.95 -0.25 6.99
C LEU A 84 -9.28 -0.06 7.72
N VAL A 85 -9.65 -1.07 8.50
CA VAL A 85 -10.82 -1.06 9.38
C VAL A 85 -10.45 -1.55 10.77
N VAL A 86 -11.14 -1.05 11.77
CA VAL A 86 -10.95 -1.43 13.18
C VAL A 86 -12.25 -1.98 13.74
N PHE A 87 -12.19 -3.18 14.28
CA PHE A 87 -13.26 -3.80 15.06
C PHE A 87 -13.04 -3.52 16.54
N ASP A 88 -14.13 -3.23 17.27
CA ASP A 88 -14.15 -3.25 18.71
C ASP A 88 -14.11 -4.71 19.18
N ASP A 89 -13.02 -5.11 19.81
CA ASP A 89 -12.75 -6.50 20.16
C ASP A 89 -13.55 -6.94 21.41
N CYS A 90 -14.34 -8.00 21.26
CA CYS A 90 -15.00 -8.70 22.35
C CYS A 90 -13.99 -9.60 23.04
N LYS A 91 -13.25 -9.02 23.96
CA LYS A 91 -12.14 -9.65 24.67
C LYS A 91 -12.51 -11.04 25.21
N SER A 92 -11.73 -12.05 24.83
CA SER A 92 -11.81 -13.38 25.42
C SER A 92 -11.31 -13.35 26.87
N GLU A 93 -12.01 -14.01 27.81
CA GLU A 93 -11.59 -14.08 29.21
C GLU A 93 -10.33 -14.92 29.40
N ALA A 94 -10.20 -16.03 28.65
CA ALA A 94 -9.09 -16.96 28.78
C ALA A 94 -7.87 -16.60 27.91
N TRP A 95 -8.11 -16.14 26.69
CA TRP A 95 -7.08 -15.99 25.64
C TRP A 95 -7.18 -14.66 24.89
N PRO A 96 -7.13 -13.49 25.58
CA PRO A 96 -7.47 -12.19 24.99
C PRO A 96 -6.57 -11.72 23.87
N ALA A 97 -5.35 -12.26 23.75
CA ALA A 97 -4.41 -11.93 22.67
C ALA A 97 -4.30 -13.03 21.60
N TRP A 98 -4.99 -14.14 21.80
CA TRP A 98 -4.92 -15.33 20.95
C TRP A 98 -6.18 -15.58 20.16
N GLU A 99 -7.33 -15.32 20.79
CA GLU A 99 -8.64 -15.67 20.26
C GLU A 99 -9.41 -14.44 19.79
N ILE A 100 -9.93 -14.50 18.57
CA ILE A 100 -10.87 -13.53 18.05
C ILE A 100 -12.26 -14.15 18.13
N LEU A 101 -13.09 -13.63 19.02
CA LEU A 101 -14.45 -14.13 19.21
C LEU A 101 -15.35 -13.76 18.04
N LYS A 102 -16.27 -14.67 17.69
CA LYS A 102 -17.28 -14.40 16.64
C LYS A 102 -18.03 -13.08 16.85
N PRO A 103 -18.50 -12.71 18.08
CA PRO A 103 -19.16 -11.42 18.30
C PRO A 103 -18.31 -10.19 17.94
N THR A 104 -16.97 -10.28 17.93
CA THR A 104 -16.10 -9.22 17.40
C THR A 104 -16.30 -9.02 15.89
N LEU A 105 -16.36 -10.13 15.15
CA LEU A 105 -16.49 -10.11 13.69
C LEU A 105 -17.93 -9.85 13.21
N ASP A 106 -18.93 -10.03 14.07
CA ASP A 106 -20.35 -9.73 13.78
C ASP A 106 -20.67 -8.22 13.92
N LYS A 107 -19.75 -7.44 14.51
CA LYS A 107 -19.88 -5.98 14.59
C LYS A 107 -19.48 -5.32 13.28
N GLU A 108 -20.12 -4.19 12.96
CA GLU A 108 -19.66 -3.33 11.87
C GLU A 108 -18.33 -2.67 12.27
N PRO A 109 -17.28 -2.80 11.46
CA PRO A 109 -16.01 -2.15 11.76
C PRO A 109 -16.06 -0.66 11.46
N VAL A 110 -15.19 0.09 12.14
CA VAL A 110 -14.97 1.50 11.90
C VAL A 110 -13.85 1.67 10.86
N ASN A 111 -14.05 2.54 9.88
CA ASN A 111 -13.00 2.86 8.92
C ASN A 111 -11.92 3.72 9.56
N VAL A 112 -10.66 3.50 9.13
CA VAL A 112 -9.55 4.39 9.46
C VAL A 112 -9.49 5.46 8.37
N ASP A 113 -10.11 6.62 8.60
CA ASP A 113 -10.31 7.69 7.60
C ASP A 113 -10.21 9.11 8.17
N ALA A 114 -9.69 9.26 9.39
CA ALA A 114 -9.47 10.58 9.99
C ALA A 114 -8.10 11.17 9.60
N ASN A 115 -8.02 12.51 9.49
CA ASN A 115 -6.80 13.27 9.20
C ASN A 115 -6.03 12.76 7.98
N VAL A 116 -6.76 12.48 6.90
CA VAL A 116 -6.21 11.86 5.69
C VAL A 116 -5.36 12.85 4.89
N SER A 117 -4.16 12.40 4.49
CA SER A 117 -3.33 13.08 3.50
C SER A 117 -2.84 12.07 2.47
N VAL A 118 -2.96 12.39 1.19
CA VAL A 118 -2.50 11.57 0.07
C VAL A 118 -1.50 12.37 -0.75
N LYS A 119 -0.29 11.84 -0.91
CA LYS A 119 0.81 12.50 -1.65
C LYS A 119 1.51 11.51 -2.57
N LEU A 120 1.81 11.95 -3.78
CA LEU A 120 2.76 11.26 -4.64
C LEU A 120 4.18 11.64 -4.18
N ILE A 121 4.92 10.67 -3.67
CA ILE A 121 6.27 10.87 -3.12
C ILE A 121 7.37 10.32 -4.01
N GLU A 122 7.02 9.44 -4.93
CA GLU A 122 7.94 8.89 -5.94
C GLU A 122 7.21 8.79 -7.28
N ASP A 123 7.82 9.32 -8.32
CA ASP A 123 7.31 9.28 -9.71
C ASP A 123 8.49 8.97 -10.65
N GLY A 124 9.02 7.77 -10.51
CA GLY A 124 10.21 7.35 -11.25
C GLY A 124 9.93 6.28 -12.29
N ALA A 125 10.97 5.97 -13.05
CA ALA A 125 10.90 5.00 -14.14
C ALA A 125 10.77 3.54 -13.67
N LEU A 126 11.16 3.23 -12.42
CA LEU A 126 11.06 1.87 -11.89
C LEU A 126 9.97 1.71 -10.84
N ARG A 127 9.67 2.78 -10.09
CA ARG A 127 8.68 2.75 -9.02
C ARG A 127 7.98 4.08 -8.89
N LYS A 128 6.66 4.01 -8.69
CA LYS A 128 5.81 5.13 -8.26
C LYS A 128 5.21 4.80 -6.92
N THR A 129 5.12 5.79 -6.03
CA THR A 129 4.61 5.59 -4.67
C THR A 129 3.67 6.71 -4.26
N LEU A 130 2.43 6.35 -3.89
CA LEU A 130 1.55 7.19 -3.09
C LEU A 130 1.81 6.93 -1.62
N ARG A 131 1.99 8.00 -0.83
CA ARG A 131 1.95 7.94 0.63
C ARG A 131 0.59 8.42 1.10
N VAL A 132 -0.08 7.59 1.90
CA VAL A 132 -1.34 7.92 2.57
C VAL A 132 -1.09 7.93 4.06
N THR A 133 -1.35 9.05 4.72
CA THR A 133 -1.32 9.13 6.19
C THR A 133 -2.73 9.30 6.73
N LYS A 134 -3.04 8.64 7.85
CA LYS A 134 -4.34 8.63 8.52
C LYS A 134 -4.18 8.49 10.02
N THR A 135 -5.26 8.73 10.76
CA THR A 135 -5.32 8.46 12.21
C THR A 135 -6.60 7.70 12.57
N TYR A 136 -6.54 7.00 13.72
CA TYR A 136 -7.69 6.42 14.41
C TYR A 136 -7.46 6.59 15.93
N GLY A 137 -8.25 7.46 16.56
CA GLY A 137 -7.94 7.91 17.92
C GLY A 137 -6.50 8.47 17.97
N ASP A 138 -5.71 8.00 18.91
CA ASP A 138 -4.29 8.38 19.07
C ASP A 138 -3.35 7.57 18.16
N SER A 139 -3.86 6.56 17.46
CA SER A 139 -3.06 5.72 16.55
C SER A 139 -2.82 6.40 15.22
N LYS A 140 -1.61 6.22 14.66
CA LYS A 140 -1.17 6.84 13.41
C LYS A 140 -0.78 5.78 12.39
N PHE A 141 -1.08 6.06 11.14
CA PHE A 141 -0.81 5.15 10.03
C PHE A 141 -0.15 5.90 8.88
N ALA A 142 0.89 5.30 8.30
CA ALA A 142 1.42 5.69 7.00
C ALA A 142 1.44 4.47 6.08
N GLN A 143 0.73 4.56 4.97
CA GLN A 143 0.68 3.51 3.94
C GLN A 143 1.43 4.00 2.71
N TYR A 144 2.32 3.17 2.17
CA TYR A 144 3.07 3.43 0.94
C TYR A 144 2.59 2.46 -0.13
N ILE A 145 1.75 2.96 -1.04
CA ILE A 145 1.16 2.19 -2.13
C ILE A 145 2.08 2.32 -3.33
N ARG A 146 2.65 1.20 -3.80
CA ARG A 146 3.72 1.16 -4.79
C ARG A 146 3.33 0.38 -6.02
N LEU A 147 3.58 0.98 -7.18
CA LEU A 147 3.58 0.30 -8.47
C LEU A 147 4.99 0.29 -9.05
N TYR A 148 5.35 -0.80 -9.69
CA TYR A 148 6.65 -1.03 -10.29
C TYR A 148 6.53 -1.15 -11.80
N GLU A 149 7.66 -0.98 -12.50
CA GLU A 149 7.80 -1.31 -13.92
C GLU A 149 8.67 -2.55 -14.13
N GLY A 150 8.66 -3.08 -15.35
CA GLY A 150 9.45 -4.26 -15.72
C GLY A 150 8.95 -5.56 -15.11
N GLY A 151 9.82 -6.40 -14.62
CA GLY A 151 9.51 -7.74 -14.12
C GLY A 151 8.65 -7.80 -12.84
N LEU A 152 8.35 -6.66 -12.23
CA LEU A 152 7.46 -6.54 -11.06
C LEU A 152 6.21 -5.72 -11.37
N ALA A 153 5.92 -5.42 -12.62
CA ALA A 153 4.82 -4.53 -13.02
C ALA A 153 3.42 -5.09 -12.69
N ASP A 154 3.30 -6.40 -12.53
CA ASP A 154 2.07 -7.12 -12.17
C ASP A 154 1.84 -7.22 -10.64
N ARG A 155 2.63 -6.50 -9.83
CA ARG A 155 2.54 -6.48 -8.37
C ARG A 155 2.19 -5.09 -7.85
N ILE A 156 1.32 -5.06 -6.85
CA ILE A 156 0.99 -3.87 -6.06
C ILE A 156 1.47 -4.13 -4.63
N ASP A 157 2.37 -3.30 -4.13
CA ASP A 157 2.81 -3.38 -2.73
C ASP A 157 2.13 -2.30 -1.91
N VAL A 158 1.67 -2.66 -0.73
CA VAL A 158 1.21 -1.71 0.29
C VAL A 158 2.02 -1.93 1.55
N TYR A 159 3.02 -1.09 1.76
CA TYR A 159 3.82 -1.09 2.97
C TYR A 159 3.16 -0.21 4.01
N ASN A 160 3.06 -0.68 5.25
CA ASN A 160 2.40 0.05 6.33
C ASN A 160 3.37 0.30 7.48
N GLU A 161 3.40 1.53 7.97
CA GLU A 161 3.99 1.94 9.24
C GLU A 161 2.82 2.28 10.17
N VAL A 162 2.77 1.61 11.33
CA VAL A 162 1.66 1.71 12.27
C VAL A 162 2.20 2.05 13.66
N ASP A 163 1.75 3.19 14.19
CA ASP A 163 1.95 3.60 15.57
C ASP A 163 0.62 3.39 16.31
N TRP A 164 0.50 2.24 17.01
CA TRP A 164 -0.77 1.75 17.53
C TRP A 164 -0.96 2.08 19.00
N HIS A 165 -2.07 2.79 19.32
CA HIS A 165 -2.43 3.21 20.67
C HIS A 165 -3.88 2.86 21.07
N SER A 166 -4.53 1.96 20.34
CA SER A 166 -5.92 1.56 20.61
C SER A 166 -5.98 0.25 21.38
N LEU A 167 -6.68 0.25 22.50
CA LEU A 167 -6.92 -0.94 23.34
C LEU A 167 -8.18 -1.68 22.89
N ASN A 168 -8.24 -2.98 23.13
CA ASN A 168 -9.37 -3.85 22.82
C ASN A 168 -9.90 -3.64 21.40
N SER A 169 -8.98 -3.59 20.44
CA SER A 169 -9.29 -3.26 19.03
C SER A 169 -8.53 -4.18 18.11
N LEU A 170 -9.21 -4.66 17.07
CA LEU A 170 -8.65 -5.51 16.03
C LEU A 170 -8.51 -4.74 14.72
N LEU A 171 -7.28 -4.46 14.30
CA LEU A 171 -6.98 -3.85 13.01
C LEU A 171 -7.01 -4.91 11.91
N LYS A 172 -7.76 -4.62 10.83
CA LYS A 172 -7.81 -5.47 9.63
C LYS A 172 -7.71 -4.63 8.36
N VAL A 173 -7.38 -5.30 7.26
CA VAL A 173 -7.50 -4.75 5.91
C VAL A 173 -8.70 -5.39 5.24
N ASN A 174 -9.61 -4.57 4.72
CA ASN A 174 -10.77 -5.04 3.95
C ASN A 174 -10.43 -4.99 2.45
N PHE A 175 -10.64 -6.10 1.74
CA PHE A 175 -10.41 -6.25 0.29
C PHE A 175 -11.73 -6.61 -0.42
N PRO A 176 -12.62 -5.66 -0.69
CA PRO A 176 -13.85 -5.90 -1.44
C PRO A 176 -13.52 -6.02 -2.94
N LEU A 177 -13.08 -7.21 -3.36
CA LEU A 177 -12.70 -7.48 -4.74
C LEU A 177 -13.93 -7.79 -5.60
N ASN A 178 -13.85 -7.40 -6.88
CA ASN A 178 -14.86 -7.69 -7.90
C ASN A 178 -14.64 -9.10 -8.47
N VAL A 179 -14.81 -10.10 -7.59
CA VAL A 179 -14.70 -11.53 -7.93
C VAL A 179 -15.94 -12.25 -7.41
N SER A 180 -16.45 -13.18 -8.18
CA SER A 180 -17.50 -14.11 -7.76
C SER A 180 -16.99 -15.53 -7.94
N ASN A 181 -17.36 -16.41 -7.02
CA ASN A 181 -17.17 -17.84 -7.15
C ASN A 181 -18.55 -18.50 -7.10
N GLU A 182 -18.95 -19.09 -8.20
CA GLU A 182 -20.13 -19.95 -8.22
C GLU A 182 -19.69 -21.30 -7.67
N LYS A 183 -20.32 -21.72 -6.57
CA LYS A 183 -20.15 -23.06 -5.99
C LYS A 183 -21.02 -24.05 -6.69
#